data_1453e7615105930b5e9fcbf3552df3f0
#
_entry.id   1453e7615105930b5e9fcbf3552df3f0
#
_cell.length_a   1.000
_cell.length_b   1.000
_cell.length_c   1.000
_cell.angle_alpha   90.00
_cell.angle_beta   90.00
_cell.angle_gamma   90.00
#
_symmetry.space_group_name_H-M   'P 1'
#
loop_
_entity.id
_entity.type
_entity.pdbx_description
1 polymer ?
#
loop_
_entity_poly.entity_id
_entity_poly.type
_entity_poly.pdbx_seq_one_letter_code
_entity_poly.pdbx_strand_id
1 'polypeptide(L)'
;MIRIPTPFQVGDVNVYVLGDILIDTGPATPDAFNVLTRNVDLKSVRNILVTHGHVDHHGLASRIKRISGARVYVCRDDLCAVTDYKNRLTKNLECYKEFMKKSGVSKKYLLLFSSYYWFLRKYGKNCEAESFGEKFETEMGSIEIIPTPGHTPGSCCLLLGKTLYSGDTLLPGISTNPSINAIFDKRCGLEQYQDSLKRIATLSPKETLPGHGGKIEDHRKRIKEIFSEHEGRKEKIINSLSRKSQTLKDVSKKVFGEVSPTEIMLALAECYDHLRILEKEGIAEIMEDTTYHFRIV
;
A
#
# COMPACT_ATOMS: atom_id res chain seq x y z
N MET A 1 7.17 11.86 15.81
CA MET A 1 7.45 11.26 14.48
C MET A 1 8.92 10.93 14.40
N ILE A 2 9.24 9.69 14.06
CA ILE A 2 10.59 9.18 13.84
C ILE A 2 10.65 8.70 12.39
N ARG A 3 11.61 9.21 11.61
CA ARG A 3 11.84 8.74 10.25
C ARG A 3 12.76 7.54 10.27
N ILE A 4 12.29 6.42 9.77
CA ILE A 4 12.99 5.14 9.74
C ILE A 4 13.42 4.84 8.30
N PRO A 5 14.72 4.62 8.04
CA PRO A 5 15.19 4.35 6.69
C PRO A 5 14.63 3.04 6.14
N THR A 6 14.20 3.07 4.87
CA THR A 6 13.76 1.88 4.16
C THR A 6 14.59 1.65 2.90
N PRO A 7 14.69 0.40 2.41
CA PRO A 7 15.35 0.11 1.13
C PRO A 7 14.40 0.27 -0.07
N PHE A 8 13.22 0.88 0.13
CA PHE A 8 12.17 1.00 -0.87
C PHE A 8 12.17 2.39 -1.51
N GLN A 9 11.68 2.47 -2.76
CA GLN A 9 11.67 3.72 -3.53
C GLN A 9 10.76 4.80 -2.92
N VAL A 10 9.77 4.42 -2.14
CA VAL A 10 8.88 5.35 -1.43
C VAL A 10 9.65 6.21 -0.40
N GLY A 11 10.85 5.79 -0.01
CA GLY A 11 11.71 6.48 0.95
C GLY A 11 11.47 6.06 2.40
N ASP A 12 11.88 6.93 3.34
CA ASP A 12 11.78 6.66 4.78
C ASP A 12 10.32 6.50 5.21
N VAL A 13 10.04 5.55 6.12
CA VAL A 13 8.73 5.39 6.75
C VAL A 13 8.66 6.17 8.05
N ASN A 14 7.52 6.75 8.34
CA ASN A 14 7.25 7.46 9.57
C ASN A 14 6.70 6.51 10.63
N VAL A 15 7.35 6.47 11.77
CA VAL A 15 6.88 5.79 12.98
C VAL A 15 6.47 6.84 14.01
N TYR A 16 5.32 6.64 14.65
CA TYR A 16 4.83 7.58 15.65
C TYR A 16 4.80 6.93 17.04
N VAL A 17 5.19 7.71 18.04
CA VAL A 17 5.22 7.29 19.45
C VAL A 17 4.14 8.05 20.20
N LEU A 18 3.23 7.32 20.83
CA LEU A 18 2.12 7.84 21.64
C LEU A 18 2.17 7.17 23.02
N GLY A 19 2.93 7.76 23.95
CA GLY A 19 3.18 7.12 25.25
C GLY A 19 3.84 5.74 25.09
N ASP A 20 3.14 4.69 25.43
CA ASP A 20 3.57 3.29 25.31
C ASP A 20 3.13 2.59 24.02
N ILE A 21 2.62 3.38 23.05
CA ILE A 21 2.11 2.90 21.77
C ILE A 21 3.06 3.31 20.65
N LEU A 22 3.35 2.39 19.74
CA LEU A 22 3.93 2.67 18.44
C LEU A 22 2.86 2.56 17.33
N ILE A 23 2.80 3.55 16.44
CA ILE A 23 2.09 3.42 15.17
C ILE A 23 3.16 3.13 14.12
N ASP A 24 3.08 1.94 13.51
CA ASP A 24 4.03 1.32 12.61
C ASP A 24 5.42 1.08 13.24
N THR A 25 6.34 0.43 12.53
CA THR A 25 7.62 -0.01 13.12
C THR A 25 8.84 0.15 12.23
N GLY A 26 8.67 0.27 10.94
CA GLY A 26 9.77 0.18 9.98
C GLY A 26 10.07 -1.28 9.54
N PRO A 27 10.89 -1.45 8.47
CA PRO A 27 11.33 -2.74 7.97
C PRO A 27 12.35 -3.39 8.89
N ALA A 28 12.49 -4.73 8.86
CA ALA A 28 13.45 -5.47 9.70
C ALA A 28 14.88 -5.34 9.17
N THR A 29 15.39 -4.12 9.08
CA THR A 29 16.79 -3.84 8.73
C THR A 29 17.59 -3.42 9.97
N PRO A 30 18.93 -3.60 9.98
CA PRO A 30 19.78 -3.10 11.06
C PRO A 30 19.64 -1.58 11.25
N ASP A 31 19.65 -0.81 10.17
CA ASP A 31 19.56 0.65 10.21
C ASP A 31 18.23 1.12 10.79
N ALA A 32 17.11 0.55 10.31
CA ALA A 32 15.78 0.82 10.87
C ALA A 32 15.73 0.55 12.38
N PHE A 33 16.25 -0.60 12.80
CA PHE A 33 16.27 -0.97 14.22
C PHE A 33 17.16 -0.02 15.04
N ASN A 34 18.34 0.35 14.53
CA ASN A 34 19.26 1.27 15.22
C ASN A 34 18.64 2.67 15.38
N VAL A 35 17.97 3.19 14.34
CA VAL A 35 17.27 4.47 14.43
C VAL A 35 16.13 4.39 15.44
N LEU A 36 15.33 3.33 15.41
CA LEU A 36 14.22 3.17 16.33
C LEU A 36 14.71 3.10 17.80
N THR A 37 15.73 2.30 18.10
CA THR A 37 16.24 2.12 19.46
C THR A 37 16.95 3.34 20.05
N ARG A 38 17.45 4.24 19.20
CA ARG A 38 18.00 5.53 19.67
C ARG A 38 16.92 6.53 20.09
N ASN A 39 15.70 6.35 19.61
CA ASN A 39 14.59 7.29 19.84
C ASN A 39 13.49 6.74 20.76
N VAL A 40 13.47 5.42 20.99
CA VAL A 40 12.41 4.75 21.75
C VAL A 40 13.03 3.73 22.70
N ASP A 41 12.64 3.79 23.98
CA ASP A 41 12.85 2.66 24.88
C ASP A 41 11.88 1.55 24.53
N LEU A 42 12.36 0.57 23.77
CA LEU A 42 11.50 -0.54 23.32
C LEU A 42 10.88 -1.34 24.47
N LYS A 43 11.46 -1.33 25.68
CA LYS A 43 10.92 -2.05 26.83
C LYS A 43 9.65 -1.38 27.38
N SER A 44 9.47 -0.09 27.12
CA SER A 44 8.27 0.65 27.53
C SER A 44 7.08 0.44 26.59
N VAL A 45 7.31 -0.06 25.35
CA VAL A 45 6.24 -0.26 24.37
C VAL A 45 5.31 -1.38 24.81
N ARG A 46 4.03 -1.09 24.89
CA ARG A 46 2.96 -2.05 25.24
C ARG A 46 2.10 -2.43 24.04
N ASN A 47 1.94 -1.52 23.10
CA ASN A 47 1.07 -1.74 21.95
C ASN A 47 1.75 -1.26 20.65
N ILE A 48 1.55 -2.00 19.57
CA ILE A 48 1.98 -1.65 18.21
C ILE A 48 0.73 -1.65 17.37
N LEU A 49 0.39 -0.51 16.80
CA LEU A 49 -0.74 -0.33 15.89
C LEU A 49 -0.20 -0.24 14.46
N VAL A 50 -0.49 -1.24 13.64
CA VAL A 50 -0.02 -1.32 12.25
C VAL A 50 -1.10 -0.76 11.32
N THR A 51 -0.77 0.26 10.56
CA THR A 51 -1.72 0.94 9.66
C THR A 51 -2.14 0.05 8.48
N HIS A 52 -1.22 -0.81 7.99
CA HIS A 52 -1.50 -1.77 6.92
C HIS A 52 -0.40 -2.84 6.78
N GLY A 53 -0.65 -3.85 5.95
CA GLY A 53 0.17 -5.06 5.85
C GLY A 53 1.45 -4.98 5.01
N HIS A 54 1.97 -3.80 4.67
CA HIS A 54 3.26 -3.69 4.00
C HIS A 54 4.43 -3.78 4.98
N VAL A 55 5.52 -4.39 4.53
CA VAL A 55 6.62 -4.81 5.40
C VAL A 55 7.42 -3.65 6.00
N ASP A 56 7.43 -2.50 5.37
CA ASP A 56 8.03 -1.28 5.91
C ASP A 56 7.23 -0.68 7.06
N HIS A 57 5.98 -1.09 7.26
CA HIS A 57 5.14 -0.68 8.39
C HIS A 57 5.18 -1.68 9.55
N HIS A 58 5.30 -2.99 9.29
CA HIS A 58 5.25 -4.00 10.34
C HIS A 58 6.54 -4.82 10.52
N GLY A 59 7.57 -4.62 9.71
CA GLY A 59 8.74 -5.49 9.63
C GLY A 59 9.46 -5.73 10.95
N LEU A 60 9.60 -4.70 11.80
CA LEU A 60 10.21 -4.80 13.12
C LEU A 60 9.25 -5.27 14.22
N ALA A 61 7.94 -5.37 13.99
CA ALA A 61 6.95 -5.70 15.02
C ALA A 61 7.29 -6.97 15.78
N SER A 62 7.67 -8.06 15.10
CA SER A 62 8.09 -9.31 15.72
C SER A 62 9.31 -9.16 16.63
N ARG A 63 10.27 -8.29 16.29
CA ARG A 63 11.47 -8.04 17.10
C ARG A 63 11.15 -7.20 18.32
N ILE A 64 10.32 -6.17 18.15
CA ILE A 64 9.87 -5.30 19.25
C ILE A 64 9.06 -6.12 20.25
N LYS A 65 8.07 -6.92 19.77
CA LYS A 65 7.27 -7.82 20.62
C LYS A 65 8.13 -8.73 21.50
N ARG A 66 9.21 -9.29 20.95
CA ARG A 66 10.13 -10.14 21.74
C ARG A 66 10.90 -9.38 22.83
N ILE A 67 11.14 -8.08 22.66
CA ILE A 67 11.86 -7.25 23.63
C ILE A 67 10.92 -6.74 24.73
N SER A 68 9.72 -6.30 24.35
CA SER A 68 8.79 -5.59 25.22
C SER A 68 7.61 -6.42 25.73
N GLY A 69 7.27 -7.52 25.03
CA GLY A 69 6.00 -8.22 25.24
C GLY A 69 4.79 -7.50 24.64
N ALA A 70 5.00 -6.47 23.81
CA ALA A 70 3.94 -5.67 23.23
C ALA A 70 2.90 -6.49 22.47
N ARG A 71 1.63 -6.07 22.54
CA ARG A 71 0.57 -6.56 21.64
C ARG A 71 0.68 -5.87 20.29
N VAL A 72 0.36 -6.58 19.23
CA VAL A 72 0.39 -6.05 17.85
C VAL A 72 -1.02 -6.11 17.29
N TYR A 73 -1.46 -4.98 16.73
CA TYR A 73 -2.79 -4.84 16.16
C TYR A 73 -2.71 -4.39 14.71
N VAL A 74 -3.58 -4.93 13.88
CA VAL A 74 -3.73 -4.59 12.46
C VAL A 74 -5.18 -4.81 12.05
N CYS A 75 -5.66 -4.16 11.00
CA CYS A 75 -6.99 -4.46 10.47
C CYS A 75 -7.11 -5.93 10.03
N ARG A 76 -8.29 -6.52 10.23
CA ARG A 76 -8.57 -7.94 9.99
C ARG A 76 -8.15 -8.42 8.59
N ASP A 77 -8.37 -7.57 7.58
CA ASP A 77 -8.10 -7.92 6.19
C ASP A 77 -6.61 -7.97 5.85
N ASP A 78 -5.75 -7.35 6.68
CA ASP A 78 -4.29 -7.43 6.59
C ASP A 78 -3.65 -8.35 7.66
N LEU A 79 -4.47 -9.01 8.49
CA LEU A 79 -3.95 -9.84 9.58
C LEU A 79 -2.98 -10.92 9.06
N CYS A 80 -3.32 -11.60 7.96
CA CYS A 80 -2.45 -12.59 7.34
C CYS A 80 -1.14 -12.02 6.78
N ALA A 81 -1.12 -10.73 6.41
CA ALA A 81 0.11 -10.09 5.94
C ALA A 81 1.15 -9.95 7.06
N VAL A 82 0.72 -9.85 8.30
CA VAL A 82 1.57 -9.75 9.51
C VAL A 82 1.82 -11.12 10.13
N THR A 83 0.78 -11.94 10.32
CA THR A 83 0.87 -13.22 11.04
C THR A 83 1.49 -14.33 10.20
N ASP A 84 1.31 -14.30 8.88
CA ASP A 84 1.81 -15.31 7.93
C ASP A 84 2.58 -14.67 6.76
N TYR A 85 3.38 -13.65 7.06
CA TYR A 85 4.10 -12.81 6.10
C TYR A 85 4.82 -13.61 5.00
N LYS A 86 5.60 -14.63 5.38
CA LYS A 86 6.42 -15.37 4.41
C LYS A 86 5.59 -16.17 3.41
N ASN A 87 4.52 -16.84 3.87
CA ASN A 87 3.63 -17.59 3.01
C ASN A 87 2.80 -16.65 2.14
N ARG A 88 2.34 -15.51 2.70
CA ARG A 88 1.63 -14.47 1.96
C ARG A 88 2.47 -13.95 0.80
N LEU A 89 3.75 -13.64 1.04
CA LEU A 89 4.67 -13.23 -0.04
C LEU A 89 4.78 -14.30 -1.14
N THR A 90 4.86 -15.57 -0.77
CA THR A 90 4.96 -16.67 -1.76
C THR A 90 3.69 -16.72 -2.62
N LYS A 91 2.51 -16.69 -1.99
CA LYS A 91 1.22 -16.69 -2.70
C LYS A 91 1.07 -15.48 -3.62
N ASN A 92 1.41 -14.29 -3.11
CA ASN A 92 1.35 -13.07 -3.92
C ASN A 92 2.28 -13.15 -5.13
N LEU A 93 3.50 -13.68 -4.96
CA LEU A 93 4.43 -13.84 -6.07
C LEU A 93 3.88 -14.75 -7.17
N GLU A 94 3.18 -15.81 -6.82
CA GLU A 94 2.54 -16.71 -7.81
C GLU A 94 1.45 -15.97 -8.59
N CYS A 95 0.59 -15.21 -7.91
CA CYS A 95 -0.43 -14.39 -8.55
C CYS A 95 0.19 -13.33 -9.49
N TYR A 96 1.24 -12.65 -9.04
CA TYR A 96 1.93 -11.64 -9.86
C TYR A 96 2.58 -12.27 -11.09
N LYS A 97 3.20 -13.44 -10.98
CA LYS A 97 3.79 -14.13 -12.12
C LYS A 97 2.74 -14.50 -13.16
N GLU A 98 1.60 -15.01 -12.72
CA GLU A 98 0.50 -15.36 -13.62
C GLU A 98 -0.04 -14.11 -14.34
N PHE A 99 -0.30 -13.04 -13.59
CA PHE A 99 -0.74 -11.77 -14.14
C PHE A 99 0.26 -11.19 -15.14
N MET A 100 1.55 -11.11 -14.79
CA MET A 100 2.60 -10.62 -15.68
C MET A 100 2.72 -11.47 -16.96
N LYS A 101 2.57 -12.79 -16.85
CA LYS A 101 2.56 -13.69 -18.01
C LYS A 101 1.39 -13.37 -18.93
N LYS A 102 0.17 -13.28 -18.39
CA LYS A 102 -1.03 -12.86 -19.13
C LYS A 102 -0.93 -11.45 -19.71
N SER A 103 -0.14 -10.58 -19.10
CA SER A 103 0.11 -9.21 -19.57
C SER A 103 1.10 -9.12 -20.74
N GLY A 104 1.67 -10.26 -21.19
CA GLY A 104 2.65 -10.28 -22.29
C GLY A 104 4.09 -9.96 -21.88
N VAL A 105 4.42 -10.07 -20.60
CA VAL A 105 5.78 -9.82 -20.09
C VAL A 105 6.70 -11.00 -20.40
N SER A 106 7.93 -10.71 -20.84
CA SER A 106 8.90 -11.74 -21.18
C SER A 106 9.41 -12.51 -19.96
N LYS A 107 9.83 -13.78 -20.17
CA LYS A 107 10.39 -14.63 -19.13
C LYS A 107 11.56 -13.98 -18.36
N LYS A 108 12.37 -13.16 -19.04
CA LYS A 108 13.49 -12.43 -18.41
C LYS A 108 13.00 -11.49 -17.32
N TYR A 109 11.98 -10.70 -17.59
CA TYR A 109 11.39 -9.77 -16.60
C TYR A 109 10.71 -10.51 -15.45
N LEU A 110 10.02 -11.62 -15.74
CA LEU A 110 9.44 -12.48 -14.70
C LEU A 110 10.50 -13.01 -13.73
N LEU A 111 11.65 -13.42 -14.25
CA LEU A 111 12.75 -13.94 -13.42
C LEU A 111 13.34 -12.81 -12.53
N LEU A 112 13.62 -11.65 -13.12
CA LEU A 112 14.15 -10.49 -12.38
C LEU A 112 13.19 -10.03 -11.30
N PHE A 113 11.89 -9.90 -11.61
CA PHE A 113 10.86 -9.55 -10.63
C PHE A 113 10.78 -10.60 -9.51
N SER A 114 10.81 -11.90 -9.86
CA SER A 114 10.76 -12.97 -8.87
C SER A 114 11.94 -12.94 -7.92
N SER A 115 13.14 -12.66 -8.43
CA SER A 115 14.36 -12.53 -7.61
C SER A 115 14.25 -11.33 -6.66
N TYR A 116 13.80 -10.17 -7.17
CA TYR A 116 13.57 -8.99 -6.34
C TYR A 116 12.51 -9.27 -5.25
N TYR A 117 11.38 -9.85 -5.63
CA TYR A 117 10.29 -10.15 -4.70
C TYR A 117 10.69 -11.15 -3.61
N TRP A 118 11.56 -12.10 -3.95
CA TRP A 118 12.12 -13.04 -2.97
C TRP A 118 12.96 -12.33 -1.89
N PHE A 119 13.69 -11.27 -2.24
CA PHE A 119 14.45 -10.48 -1.28
C PHE A 119 13.59 -9.76 -0.25
N LEU A 120 12.31 -9.48 -0.54
CA LEU A 120 11.40 -8.84 0.42
C LEU A 120 11.25 -9.68 1.70
N ARG A 121 11.46 -11.01 1.60
CA ARG A 121 11.34 -11.94 2.75
C ARG A 121 12.27 -11.62 3.92
N LYS A 122 13.37 -10.90 3.69
CA LYS A 122 14.33 -10.53 4.74
C LYS A 122 13.88 -9.33 5.58
N TYR A 123 12.94 -8.52 5.06
CA TYR A 123 12.51 -7.27 5.68
C TYR A 123 11.39 -7.43 6.71
N GLY A 124 10.85 -8.63 6.87
CA GLY A 124 9.84 -8.93 7.87
C GLY A 124 9.91 -10.36 8.38
N LYS A 125 9.18 -10.62 9.46
CA LYS A 125 8.99 -11.95 10.06
C LYS A 125 7.53 -12.09 10.45
N ASN A 126 7.02 -13.33 10.45
CA ASN A 126 5.72 -13.61 11.02
C ASN A 126 5.66 -13.08 12.46
N CYS A 127 4.59 -12.42 12.80
CA CYS A 127 4.34 -11.83 14.10
C CYS A 127 2.91 -12.13 14.53
N GLU A 128 2.73 -12.67 15.73
CA GLU A 128 1.38 -12.78 16.30
C GLU A 128 0.78 -11.40 16.42
N ALA A 129 -0.42 -11.22 15.90
CA ALA A 129 -1.17 -9.98 15.94
C ALA A 129 -2.66 -10.27 16.13
N GLU A 130 -3.37 -9.27 16.62
CA GLU A 130 -4.80 -9.25 16.81
C GLU A 130 -5.44 -8.26 15.83
N SER A 131 -6.71 -8.46 15.50
CA SER A 131 -7.40 -7.47 14.69
C SER A 131 -7.90 -6.31 15.55
N PHE A 132 -7.85 -5.09 15.00
CA PHE A 132 -8.53 -3.95 15.61
C PHE A 132 -10.02 -4.19 15.80
N GLY A 133 -10.59 -3.56 16.84
CA GLY A 133 -11.99 -3.16 16.88
C GLY A 133 -12.21 -1.81 16.17
N GLU A 134 -13.36 -1.20 16.36
CA GLU A 134 -13.65 0.13 15.80
C GLU A 134 -12.87 1.24 16.51
N LYS A 135 -12.46 1.02 17.73
CA LYS A 135 -11.71 1.95 18.59
C LYS A 135 -10.63 1.23 19.36
N PHE A 136 -9.59 1.98 19.71
CA PHE A 136 -8.51 1.54 20.57
C PHE A 136 -8.35 2.56 21.71
N GLU A 137 -8.62 2.12 22.94
CA GLU A 137 -8.59 3.00 24.12
C GLU A 137 -7.15 3.20 24.61
N THR A 138 -6.81 4.45 24.93
CA THR A 138 -5.50 4.86 25.44
C THR A 138 -5.66 5.87 26.59
N GLU A 139 -4.58 6.11 27.34
CA GLU A 139 -4.56 7.18 28.36
C GLU A 139 -4.73 8.58 27.75
N MET A 140 -4.42 8.76 26.47
CA MET A 140 -4.56 10.04 25.76
C MET A 140 -5.94 10.21 25.10
N GLY A 141 -6.83 9.25 25.24
CA GLY A 141 -8.15 9.20 24.62
C GLY A 141 -8.33 8.00 23.69
N SER A 142 -9.48 7.92 23.09
CA SER A 142 -9.84 6.83 22.16
C SER A 142 -9.31 7.12 20.77
N ILE A 143 -8.55 6.19 20.19
CA ILE A 143 -8.14 6.20 18.80
C ILE A 143 -9.26 5.55 17.97
N GLU A 144 -9.89 6.29 17.08
CA GLU A 144 -10.86 5.75 16.12
C GLU A 144 -10.12 5.08 14.97
N ILE A 145 -10.51 3.84 14.65
CA ILE A 145 -9.95 3.06 13.55
C ILE A 145 -10.85 3.27 12.33
N ILE A 146 -10.33 3.92 11.32
CA ILE A 146 -11.07 4.25 10.09
C ILE A 146 -10.59 3.34 8.96
N PRO A 147 -11.34 2.30 8.58
CA PRO A 147 -10.96 1.45 7.45
C PRO A 147 -10.88 2.26 6.16
N THR A 148 -9.75 2.14 5.47
CA THR A 148 -9.47 2.82 4.20
C THR A 148 -8.89 1.83 3.17
N PRO A 149 -9.67 0.79 2.81
CA PRO A 149 -9.20 -0.20 1.83
C PRO A 149 -8.89 0.45 0.48
N GLY A 150 -8.06 -0.22 -0.29
CA GLY A 150 -7.61 0.23 -1.62
C GLY A 150 -6.13 -0.04 -1.80
N HIS A 151 -5.26 0.63 -1.06
CA HIS A 151 -3.82 0.38 -1.08
C HIS A 151 -3.48 -1.05 -0.62
N THR A 152 -4.04 -1.47 0.51
CA THR A 152 -4.18 -2.87 0.91
C THR A 152 -5.63 -3.13 1.33
N PRO A 153 -6.06 -4.42 1.42
CA PRO A 153 -7.41 -4.75 1.89
C PRO A 153 -7.69 -4.23 3.30
N GLY A 154 -6.67 -4.24 4.18
CA GLY A 154 -6.77 -3.86 5.58
C GLY A 154 -6.13 -2.50 5.91
N SER A 155 -5.88 -1.65 4.92
CA SER A 155 -5.42 -0.27 5.18
C SER A 155 -6.40 0.46 6.08
N CYS A 156 -5.87 1.20 7.05
CA CYS A 156 -6.68 2.05 7.93
C CYS A 156 -5.95 3.35 8.27
N CYS A 157 -6.74 4.37 8.53
CA CYS A 157 -6.28 5.57 9.20
C CYS A 157 -6.64 5.49 10.68
N LEU A 158 -5.84 6.14 11.52
CA LEU A 158 -6.04 6.20 12.96
C LEU A 158 -6.30 7.66 13.36
N LEU A 159 -7.44 7.94 13.97
CA LEU A 159 -7.79 9.30 14.38
C LEU A 159 -7.77 9.41 15.90
N LEU A 160 -6.82 10.18 16.44
CA LEU A 160 -6.75 10.54 17.85
C LEU A 160 -7.08 12.02 18.02
N GLY A 161 -8.24 12.31 18.57
CA GLY A 161 -8.73 13.68 18.74
C GLY A 161 -8.84 14.42 17.39
N LYS A 162 -7.87 15.29 17.07
CA LYS A 162 -7.81 16.03 15.79
C LYS A 162 -6.56 15.72 14.97
N THR A 163 -5.83 14.69 15.30
CA THR A 163 -4.65 14.21 14.56
C THR A 163 -5.01 12.93 13.81
N LEU A 164 -4.87 12.95 12.49
CA LEU A 164 -5.10 11.80 11.62
C LEU A 164 -3.76 11.18 11.22
N TYR A 165 -3.52 9.94 11.63
CA TYR A 165 -2.41 9.11 11.14
C TYR A 165 -2.92 8.35 9.92
N SER A 166 -2.52 8.77 8.73
CA SER A 166 -3.13 8.29 7.49
C SER A 166 -2.47 7.03 6.92
N GLY A 167 -1.37 6.54 7.52
CA GLY A 167 -0.58 5.49 6.89
C GLY A 167 -0.29 5.85 5.43
N ASP A 168 -0.42 4.90 4.53
CA ASP A 168 -0.23 5.10 3.09
C ASP A 168 -1.53 5.41 2.33
N THR A 169 -2.61 5.61 3.05
CA THR A 169 -3.86 6.05 2.41
C THR A 169 -3.74 7.47 1.85
N LEU A 170 -3.03 8.35 2.54
CA LEU A 170 -2.82 9.72 2.07
C LEU A 170 -1.35 10.11 2.26
N LEU A 171 -0.63 10.33 1.15
CA LEU A 171 0.78 10.68 1.11
C LEU A 171 0.98 12.08 0.50
N PRO A 172 1.98 12.85 0.96
CA PRO A 172 2.31 14.12 0.35
C PRO A 172 3.09 13.89 -0.96
N GLY A 173 2.73 14.61 -2.02
CA GLY A 173 3.49 14.65 -3.27
C GLY A 173 3.43 13.42 -4.17
N ILE A 174 3.00 12.28 -3.67
CA ILE A 174 2.78 11.05 -4.45
C ILE A 174 1.42 10.44 -4.14
N SER A 175 0.78 9.86 -5.12
CA SER A 175 -0.36 8.97 -4.92
C SER A 175 0.13 7.56 -4.64
N THR A 176 -0.43 6.90 -3.64
CA THR A 176 -0.17 5.46 -3.44
C THR A 176 -0.68 4.67 -4.63
N ASN A 177 -0.05 3.53 -4.94
CA ASN A 177 -0.56 2.64 -5.98
C ASN A 177 -1.53 1.62 -5.35
N PRO A 178 -2.85 1.75 -5.57
CA PRO A 178 -3.83 0.85 -5.01
C PRO A 178 -3.96 -0.45 -5.81
N SER A 179 -3.48 -0.44 -7.05
CA SER A 179 -3.85 -1.44 -8.05
C SER A 179 -3.06 -2.75 -7.96
N ILE A 180 -1.90 -2.75 -7.28
CA ILE A 180 -1.02 -3.94 -7.28
C ILE A 180 -1.69 -5.18 -6.69
N ASN A 181 -2.52 -5.03 -5.68
CA ASN A 181 -3.27 -6.12 -5.07
C ASN A 181 -4.64 -6.35 -5.71
N ALA A 182 -5.17 -5.37 -6.46
CA ALA A 182 -6.47 -5.43 -7.13
C ALA A 182 -6.58 -6.57 -8.15
N ILE A 183 -5.44 -7.03 -8.67
CA ILE A 183 -5.38 -8.15 -9.63
C ILE A 183 -5.87 -9.48 -9.03
N PHE A 184 -5.88 -9.65 -7.72
CA PHE A 184 -6.33 -10.87 -7.05
C PHE A 184 -7.20 -10.62 -5.81
N ASP A 185 -7.35 -9.38 -5.35
CA ASP A 185 -8.18 -9.03 -4.18
C ASP A 185 -9.08 -7.84 -4.51
N LYS A 186 -10.39 -8.11 -4.63
CA LYS A 186 -11.41 -7.10 -4.97
C LYS A 186 -11.62 -6.02 -3.89
N ARG A 187 -11.02 -6.17 -2.71
CA ARG A 187 -11.03 -5.15 -1.65
C ARG A 187 -9.95 -4.09 -1.84
N CYS A 188 -9.11 -4.27 -2.87
CA CYS A 188 -8.10 -3.31 -3.31
C CYS A 188 -8.48 -2.69 -4.64
N GLY A 189 -7.74 -1.68 -5.05
CA GLY A 189 -7.86 -1.04 -6.33
C GLY A 189 -8.32 0.39 -6.26
N LEU A 190 -8.37 0.99 -7.43
CA LEU A 190 -8.61 2.42 -7.59
C LEU A 190 -10.00 2.86 -7.09
N GLU A 191 -11.06 2.07 -7.37
CA GLU A 191 -12.42 2.39 -6.91
C GLU A 191 -12.50 2.39 -5.38
N GLN A 192 -12.00 1.34 -4.71
CA GLN A 192 -11.98 1.22 -3.26
C GLN A 192 -11.13 2.32 -2.60
N TYR A 193 -10.01 2.64 -3.23
CA TYR A 193 -9.13 3.71 -2.76
C TYR A 193 -9.80 5.08 -2.87
N GLN A 194 -10.44 5.38 -4.00
CA GLN A 194 -11.19 6.62 -4.19
C GLN A 194 -12.34 6.77 -3.18
N ASP A 195 -13.06 5.69 -2.87
CA ASP A 195 -14.11 5.72 -1.86
C ASP A 195 -13.55 5.93 -0.45
N SER A 196 -12.38 5.37 -0.15
CA SER A 196 -11.64 5.64 1.08
C SER A 196 -11.21 7.12 1.17
N LEU A 197 -10.70 7.70 0.10
CA LEU A 197 -10.37 9.13 0.04
C LEU A 197 -11.59 10.03 0.24
N LYS A 198 -12.74 9.72 -0.37
CA LYS A 198 -14.01 10.44 -0.14
C LYS A 198 -14.41 10.40 1.34
N ARG A 199 -14.27 9.22 1.98
CA ARG A 199 -14.54 9.08 3.42
C ARG A 199 -13.62 9.95 4.27
N ILE A 200 -12.31 9.96 4.01
CA ILE A 200 -11.36 10.80 4.74
C ILE A 200 -11.64 12.30 4.50
N ALA A 201 -12.09 12.69 3.30
CA ALA A 201 -12.42 14.08 2.98
C ALA A 201 -13.54 14.67 3.84
N THR A 202 -14.43 13.81 4.41
CA THR A 202 -15.49 14.27 5.33
C THR A 202 -14.98 14.59 6.72
N LEU A 203 -13.79 14.11 7.09
CA LEU A 203 -13.18 14.37 8.40
C LEU A 203 -12.70 15.83 8.51
N SER A 204 -12.40 16.25 9.74
CA SER A 204 -11.90 17.59 10.03
C SER A 204 -10.68 17.55 10.97
N PRO A 205 -9.61 16.80 10.61
CA PRO A 205 -8.38 16.83 11.39
C PRO A 205 -7.72 18.19 11.31
N LYS A 206 -7.00 18.58 12.39
CA LYS A 206 -6.12 19.77 12.38
C LYS A 206 -4.79 19.48 11.71
N GLU A 207 -4.37 18.21 11.72
CA GLU A 207 -3.14 17.74 11.09
C GLU A 207 -3.30 16.31 10.59
N THR A 208 -2.61 16.01 9.51
CA THR A 208 -2.54 14.67 8.94
C THR A 208 -1.09 14.22 8.85
N LEU A 209 -0.80 13.09 9.47
CA LEU A 209 0.51 12.50 9.65
C LEU A 209 0.60 11.20 8.81
N PRO A 210 1.28 11.24 7.65
CA PRO A 210 1.32 10.13 6.71
C PRO A 210 2.35 9.05 7.07
N GLY A 211 2.25 7.87 6.44
CA GLY A 211 3.24 6.81 6.55
C GLY A 211 4.61 7.18 5.97
N HIS A 212 4.64 8.03 4.96
CA HIS A 212 5.87 8.53 4.32
C HIS A 212 5.81 10.02 4.09
N GLY A 213 7.01 10.65 4.03
CA GLY A 213 7.15 12.06 3.74
C GLY A 213 6.82 12.99 4.90
N GLY A 214 6.49 14.23 4.60
CA GLY A 214 6.17 15.25 5.59
C GLY A 214 4.69 15.29 5.95
N LYS A 215 4.37 16.05 7.00
CA LYS A 215 2.99 16.35 7.41
C LYS A 215 2.18 16.95 6.25
N ILE A 216 0.91 16.60 6.18
CA ILE A 216 -0.05 17.14 5.21
C ILE A 216 -0.88 18.22 5.94
N GLU A 217 -0.75 19.46 5.53
CA GLU A 217 -1.42 20.60 6.16
C GLU A 217 -2.91 20.66 5.78
N ASP A 218 -3.23 20.39 4.51
CA ASP A 218 -4.59 20.38 3.99
C ASP A 218 -4.88 19.05 3.30
N HIS A 219 -5.47 18.12 4.05
CA HIS A 219 -5.81 16.80 3.55
C HIS A 219 -6.83 16.84 2.40
N ARG A 220 -7.79 17.80 2.42
CA ARG A 220 -8.81 17.90 1.36
C ARG A 220 -8.20 18.41 0.06
N LYS A 221 -7.27 19.36 0.14
CA LYS A 221 -6.51 19.83 -1.03
C LYS A 221 -5.71 18.63 -1.61
N ARG A 222 -4.99 17.90 -0.76
CA ARG A 222 -4.20 16.74 -1.22
C ARG A 222 -5.08 15.65 -1.86
N ILE A 223 -6.26 15.37 -1.31
CA ILE A 223 -7.22 14.43 -1.88
C ILE A 223 -7.67 14.90 -3.28
N LYS A 224 -7.97 16.18 -3.47
CA LYS A 224 -8.33 16.72 -4.79
C LYS A 224 -7.19 16.57 -5.81
N GLU A 225 -5.96 16.79 -5.40
CA GLU A 225 -4.77 16.59 -6.24
C GLU A 225 -4.68 15.12 -6.69
N ILE A 226 -4.86 14.15 -5.77
CA ILE A 226 -4.85 12.73 -6.09
C ILE A 226 -5.97 12.36 -7.08
N PHE A 227 -7.18 12.88 -6.91
CA PHE A 227 -8.25 12.65 -7.89
C PHE A 227 -7.87 13.21 -9.28
N SER A 228 -7.27 14.39 -9.33
CA SER A 228 -6.79 14.97 -10.60
C SER A 228 -5.67 14.14 -11.23
N GLU A 229 -4.75 13.61 -10.43
CA GLU A 229 -3.70 12.69 -10.90
C GLU A 229 -4.32 11.41 -11.53
N HIS A 230 -5.36 10.83 -10.89
CA HIS A 230 -6.06 9.65 -11.40
C HIS A 230 -6.81 9.94 -12.71
N GLU A 231 -7.52 11.07 -12.79
CA GLU A 231 -8.20 11.47 -14.04
C GLU A 231 -7.19 11.69 -15.17
N GLY A 232 -6.10 12.40 -14.93
CA GLY A 232 -5.04 12.57 -15.92
C GLY A 232 -4.40 11.23 -16.36
N ARG A 233 -4.34 10.24 -15.45
CA ARG A 233 -3.90 8.88 -15.78
C ARG A 233 -4.91 8.15 -16.65
N LYS A 234 -6.20 8.24 -16.29
CA LYS A 234 -7.30 7.68 -17.06
C LYS A 234 -7.31 8.21 -18.50
N GLU A 235 -7.17 9.52 -18.69
CA GLU A 235 -7.08 10.14 -20.01
C GLU A 235 -5.90 9.63 -20.83
N LYS A 236 -4.71 9.50 -20.21
CA LYS A 236 -3.53 8.93 -20.90
C LYS A 236 -3.78 7.50 -21.35
N ILE A 237 -4.46 6.69 -20.53
CA ILE A 237 -4.80 5.31 -20.89
C ILE A 237 -5.78 5.30 -22.06
N ILE A 238 -6.86 6.09 -22.02
CA ILE A 238 -7.83 6.21 -23.13
C ILE A 238 -7.09 6.58 -24.43
N ASN A 239 -6.24 7.60 -24.40
CA ASN A 239 -5.48 8.07 -25.54
C ASN A 239 -4.45 7.04 -26.06
N SER A 240 -4.07 6.06 -25.26
CA SER A 240 -3.17 4.98 -25.66
C SER A 240 -3.88 3.84 -26.38
N LEU A 241 -5.20 3.72 -26.20
CA LEU A 241 -6.00 2.67 -26.83
C LEU A 241 -6.20 2.92 -28.33
N SER A 242 -6.44 1.85 -29.04
CA SER A 242 -6.80 1.86 -30.47
C SER A 242 -7.91 0.83 -30.73
N ARG A 243 -8.53 0.91 -31.92
CA ARG A 243 -9.51 -0.11 -32.35
C ARG A 243 -8.86 -1.47 -32.63
N LYS A 244 -7.53 -1.51 -32.81
CA LYS A 244 -6.77 -2.76 -32.92
C LYS A 244 -6.49 -3.30 -31.54
N SER A 245 -6.58 -4.61 -31.38
CA SER A 245 -6.23 -5.30 -30.14
C SER A 245 -4.78 -5.03 -29.73
N GLN A 246 -4.56 -4.72 -28.45
CA GLN A 246 -3.26 -4.41 -27.85
C GLN A 246 -3.07 -5.23 -26.58
N THR A 247 -1.85 -5.68 -26.29
CA THR A 247 -1.58 -6.31 -25.00
C THR A 247 -1.53 -5.29 -23.87
N LEU A 248 -1.73 -5.74 -22.62
CA LEU A 248 -1.59 -4.86 -21.46
C LEU A 248 -0.19 -4.21 -21.41
N LYS A 249 0.83 -4.96 -21.76
CA LYS A 249 2.20 -4.45 -21.87
C LYS A 249 2.32 -3.30 -22.90
N ASP A 250 1.66 -3.42 -24.05
CA ASP A 250 1.71 -2.38 -25.09
C ASP A 250 1.03 -1.09 -24.61
N VAL A 251 -0.12 -1.21 -23.94
CA VAL A 251 -0.81 -0.07 -23.31
C VAL A 251 0.06 0.56 -22.23
N SER A 252 0.60 -0.25 -21.31
CA SER A 252 1.47 0.22 -20.23
C SER A 252 2.71 0.95 -20.76
N LYS A 253 3.35 0.43 -21.82
CA LYS A 253 4.50 1.07 -22.47
C LYS A 253 4.16 2.44 -23.07
N LYS A 254 2.97 2.60 -23.66
CA LYS A 254 2.52 3.90 -24.19
C LYS A 254 2.26 4.93 -23.09
N VAL A 255 1.76 4.47 -21.93
CA VAL A 255 1.39 5.35 -20.79
C VAL A 255 2.60 5.75 -19.97
N PHE A 256 3.49 4.81 -19.67
CA PHE A 256 4.61 4.97 -18.73
C PHE A 256 5.99 4.98 -19.38
N GLY A 257 6.10 4.63 -20.68
CA GLY A 257 7.38 4.42 -21.33
C GLY A 257 8.03 3.08 -20.95
N GLU A 258 9.36 3.02 -21.07
CA GLU A 258 10.13 1.87 -20.58
C GLU A 258 10.35 2.01 -19.07
N VAL A 259 9.85 1.03 -18.31
CA VAL A 259 9.99 0.98 -16.87
C VAL A 259 10.98 -0.10 -16.44
N SER A 260 11.58 0.05 -15.27
CA SER A 260 12.50 -0.94 -14.72
C SER A 260 11.79 -2.28 -14.45
N PRO A 261 12.54 -3.40 -14.35
CA PRO A 261 11.95 -4.69 -14.00
C PRO A 261 11.24 -4.72 -12.64
N THR A 262 11.60 -3.83 -11.72
CA THR A 262 10.98 -3.70 -10.39
C THR A 262 9.69 -2.90 -10.43
N GLU A 263 9.53 -2.00 -11.39
CA GLU A 263 8.37 -1.11 -11.54
C GLU A 263 7.32 -1.66 -12.52
N ILE A 264 7.70 -2.61 -13.39
CA ILE A 264 6.80 -3.12 -14.43
C ILE A 264 5.48 -3.65 -13.87
N MET A 265 5.53 -4.29 -12.71
CA MET A 265 4.34 -4.82 -12.05
C MET A 265 3.38 -3.69 -11.63
N LEU A 266 3.92 -2.58 -11.10
CA LEU A 266 3.13 -1.42 -10.70
C LEU A 266 2.45 -0.78 -11.91
N ALA A 267 3.20 -0.57 -12.99
CA ALA A 267 2.70 0.03 -14.22
C ALA A 267 1.61 -0.82 -14.90
N LEU A 268 1.80 -2.14 -14.95
CA LEU A 268 0.80 -3.06 -15.50
C LEU A 268 -0.47 -3.10 -14.64
N ALA A 269 -0.33 -3.20 -13.32
CA ALA A 269 -1.46 -3.27 -12.40
C ALA A 269 -2.30 -1.97 -12.47
N GLU A 270 -1.64 -0.81 -12.51
CA GLU A 270 -2.31 0.49 -12.64
C GLU A 270 -3.07 0.60 -13.97
N CYS A 271 -2.45 0.22 -15.10
CA CYS A 271 -3.16 0.18 -16.38
C CYS A 271 -4.35 -0.77 -16.35
N TYR A 272 -4.18 -1.98 -15.81
CA TYR A 272 -5.22 -2.99 -15.75
C TYR A 272 -6.42 -2.51 -14.93
N ASP A 273 -6.18 -1.91 -13.78
CA ASP A 273 -7.24 -1.42 -12.89
C ASP A 273 -8.05 -0.29 -13.56
N HIS A 274 -7.38 0.68 -14.19
CA HIS A 274 -8.04 1.70 -15.00
C HIS A 274 -8.84 1.10 -16.17
N LEU A 275 -8.27 0.12 -16.88
CA LEU A 275 -8.95 -0.54 -18.00
C LEU A 275 -10.19 -1.30 -17.57
N ARG A 276 -10.19 -1.91 -16.37
CA ARG A 276 -11.38 -2.53 -15.77
C ARG A 276 -12.48 -1.52 -15.49
N ILE A 277 -12.12 -0.32 -15.08
CA ILE A 277 -13.09 0.78 -14.89
C ILE A 277 -13.63 1.24 -16.26
N LEU A 278 -12.77 1.43 -17.25
CA LEU A 278 -13.17 1.82 -18.60
C LEU A 278 -14.06 0.78 -19.28
N GLU A 279 -13.85 -0.51 -18.99
CA GLU A 279 -14.74 -1.59 -19.45
C GLU A 279 -16.14 -1.45 -18.85
N LYS A 280 -16.23 -1.21 -17.55
CA LYS A 280 -17.53 -0.97 -16.86
C LYS A 280 -18.25 0.28 -17.42
N GLU A 281 -17.49 1.28 -17.84
CA GLU A 281 -18.00 2.50 -18.47
C GLU A 281 -18.36 2.32 -19.96
N GLY A 282 -18.08 1.16 -20.56
CA GLY A 282 -18.32 0.88 -21.98
C GLY A 282 -17.36 1.59 -22.95
N ILE A 283 -16.24 2.08 -22.45
CA ILE A 283 -15.21 2.80 -23.25
C ILE A 283 -14.16 1.83 -23.81
N ALA A 284 -13.86 0.77 -23.07
CA ALA A 284 -12.88 -0.23 -23.49
C ALA A 284 -13.50 -1.63 -23.43
N GLU A 285 -12.97 -2.54 -24.23
CA GLU A 285 -13.29 -3.96 -24.20
C GLU A 285 -12.06 -4.74 -23.76
N ILE A 286 -12.25 -5.66 -22.81
CA ILE A 286 -11.22 -6.58 -22.32
C ILE A 286 -11.51 -7.97 -22.92
N MET A 287 -10.51 -8.52 -23.59
CA MET A 287 -10.54 -9.90 -24.11
C MET A 287 -9.53 -10.72 -23.31
N GLU A 288 -10.02 -11.60 -22.47
CA GLU A 288 -9.19 -12.48 -21.63
C GLU A 288 -9.11 -13.87 -22.26
N ASP A 289 -7.97 -14.19 -22.84
CA ASP A 289 -7.60 -15.53 -23.29
C ASP A 289 -6.29 -15.93 -22.57
N THR A 290 -5.31 -16.42 -23.30
CA THR A 290 -3.97 -16.71 -22.78
C THR A 290 -3.20 -15.42 -22.43
N THR A 291 -3.59 -14.30 -23.03
CA THR A 291 -3.03 -12.96 -22.81
C THR A 291 -4.17 -11.95 -22.72
N TYR A 292 -4.02 -10.94 -21.85
CA TYR A 292 -4.95 -9.82 -21.79
C TYR A 292 -4.81 -8.92 -23.02
N HIS A 293 -5.90 -8.71 -23.71
CA HIS A 293 -6.01 -7.82 -24.86
C HIS A 293 -7.08 -6.75 -24.62
N PHE A 294 -6.81 -5.56 -25.09
CA PHE A 294 -7.63 -4.38 -24.89
C PHE A 294 -7.83 -3.62 -26.20
N ARG A 295 -9.00 -3.05 -26.40
CA ARG A 295 -9.28 -2.11 -27.47
C ARG A 295 -10.30 -1.06 -27.00
N ILE A 296 -10.33 0.08 -27.69
CA ILE A 296 -11.40 1.05 -27.53
C ILE A 296 -12.65 0.55 -28.27
N VAL A 297 -13.79 0.76 -27.67
CA VAL A 297 -15.12 0.41 -28.26
C VAL A 297 -15.50 1.39 -29.37
#